data_805cf29be74d3b85c0d42fe96f1313a5
#
_entry.id   805cf29be74d3b85c0d42fe96f1313a5
#
_cell.length_a   1.000
_cell.length_b   1.000
_cell.length_c   1.000
_cell.angle_alpha   90.00
_cell.angle_beta   90.00
_cell.angle_gamma   90.00
#
_symmetry.space_group_name_H-M   'P 1'
#
loop_
_entity.id
_entity.type
_entity.pdbx_description
1 polymer ?
#
loop_
_entity_poly.entity_id
_entity_poly.type
_entity_poly.pdbx_seq_one_letter_code
_entity_poly.pdbx_strand_id
1 'polypeptide(L)'
;ASLTNNPLDSVLVKTYDGNNRVIQDVTGKVSVAGLFTADDGTVLNVNAINAQYKDKNVARDANGNVVDKDVYYHVELSGAAKDNYTIVGATGANYASLTDNTGTLTGTGRINPKELTIDFKPAERIYNGKDGVNQADIQVEKFNGLQGTDSITLDSTALGKIKGTYGTGGSVADFNPDGNVNRIGDAVGAKSVKYEHVADAYADYLARNLNTDAANYTVAKDTFYKESDNKGKINPVVLSDIKAKWQGVDKVYDATANVLNPENTMKLVTKDTLLTGNEIELTYTGAASGVYVDSNGVA
;
A
#
# COMPACT_ATOMS: atom_id res chain seq x y z
N ALA A 1 50.94 -16.90 6.65
CA ALA A 1 50.26 -15.63 6.92
C ALA A 1 48.80 -15.94 7.20
N SER A 2 48.21 -15.36 8.22
CA SER A 2 46.78 -15.41 8.43
C SER A 2 46.23 -14.04 8.08
N LEU A 3 45.18 -14.01 7.26
CA LEU A 3 44.38 -12.82 7.10
C LEU A 3 43.55 -12.69 8.36
N THR A 4 43.75 -11.63 9.11
CA THR A 4 42.81 -11.27 10.16
C THR A 4 41.68 -10.51 9.54
N ASN A 5 40.47 -11.05 9.66
CA ASN A 5 39.27 -10.30 9.43
C ASN A 5 39.26 -9.19 10.50
N ASN A 6 39.75 -8.02 10.14
CA ASN A 6 39.57 -6.85 10.98
C ASN A 6 38.10 -6.49 10.81
N PRO A 7 37.25 -6.63 11.86
CA PRO A 7 35.87 -6.22 11.74
C PRO A 7 35.87 -4.77 11.32
N LEU A 8 35.31 -4.51 10.17
CA LEU A 8 35.17 -3.15 9.67
C LEU A 8 34.42 -2.35 10.72
N ASP A 9 34.94 -1.19 11.10
CA ASP A 9 34.24 -0.23 11.95
C ASP A 9 32.92 0.26 11.32
N SER A 10 32.64 -0.15 10.07
CA SER A 10 31.40 0.14 9.36
C SER A 10 30.84 -1.13 8.74
N VAL A 11 29.63 -1.51 9.16
CA VAL A 11 28.82 -2.53 8.52
C VAL A 11 28.51 -2.11 7.08
N LEU A 12 28.78 -2.97 6.10
CA LEU A 12 28.36 -2.72 4.73
C LEU A 12 26.84 -2.73 4.64
N VAL A 13 26.25 -1.63 4.16
CA VAL A 13 24.80 -1.44 4.13
C VAL A 13 24.35 -1.12 2.73
N LYS A 14 23.29 -1.80 2.27
CA LYS A 14 22.56 -1.43 1.07
C LYS A 14 21.05 -1.55 1.29
N THR A 15 20.26 -0.92 0.43
CA THR A 15 18.83 -1.19 0.32
C THR A 15 18.60 -2.37 -0.62
N TYR A 16 17.60 -3.20 -0.35
CA TYR A 16 17.24 -4.35 -1.16
C TYR A 16 17.02 -3.95 -2.64
N ASP A 17 17.69 -4.64 -3.52
CA ASP A 17 17.71 -4.39 -4.96
C ASP A 17 17.54 -5.67 -5.79
N GLY A 18 17.19 -6.79 -5.13
CA GLY A 18 16.96 -8.07 -5.78
C GLY A 18 18.23 -8.90 -6.04
N ASN A 19 19.41 -8.41 -5.64
CA ASN A 19 20.66 -9.14 -5.81
C ASN A 19 21.51 -9.14 -4.52
N ASN A 20 22.56 -9.95 -4.47
CA ASN A 20 23.45 -10.07 -3.31
C ASN A 20 24.80 -9.34 -3.48
N ARG A 21 24.98 -8.52 -4.52
CA ARG A 21 26.24 -7.82 -4.76
C ARG A 21 26.42 -6.71 -3.73
N VAL A 22 27.65 -6.54 -3.28
CA VAL A 22 28.09 -5.37 -2.54
C VAL A 22 28.34 -4.25 -3.54
N ILE A 23 27.72 -3.09 -3.34
CA ILE A 23 27.82 -1.93 -4.23
C ILE A 23 28.88 -0.91 -3.77
N GLN A 24 29.30 -1.01 -2.51
CA GLN A 24 30.34 -0.14 -1.95
C GLN A 24 31.74 -0.62 -2.41
N ASP A 25 32.68 0.31 -2.51
CA ASP A 25 34.08 -0.02 -2.68
C ASP A 25 34.61 -0.74 -1.42
N VAL A 26 35.07 -1.95 -1.59
CA VAL A 26 35.64 -2.77 -0.53
C VAL A 26 37.18 -2.81 -0.57
N THR A 27 37.80 -2.07 -1.49
CA THR A 27 39.24 -1.94 -1.58
C THR A 27 39.80 -1.35 -0.28
N GLY A 28 40.82 -1.99 0.28
CA GLY A 28 41.39 -1.59 1.58
C GLY A 28 40.53 -1.93 2.81
N LYS A 29 39.40 -2.63 2.62
CA LYS A 29 38.55 -3.13 3.71
C LYS A 29 39.06 -4.44 4.32
N VAL A 30 40.08 -5.03 3.73
CA VAL A 30 40.69 -6.27 4.17
C VAL A 30 42.20 -5.99 4.44
N SER A 31 42.69 -6.42 5.58
CA SER A 31 44.10 -6.33 5.92
C SER A 31 44.74 -7.71 6.01
N VAL A 32 46.00 -7.77 5.70
CA VAL A 32 46.82 -8.98 5.80
C VAL A 32 47.76 -8.87 6.99
N ALA A 33 47.73 -9.88 7.86
CA ALA A 33 48.68 -10.00 8.96
C ALA A 33 49.63 -11.19 8.72
N GLY A 34 50.80 -11.14 9.31
CA GLY A 34 51.78 -12.24 9.27
C GLY A 34 52.64 -12.25 8.03
N LEU A 35 52.72 -11.15 7.30
CA LEU A 35 53.75 -10.96 6.26
C LEU A 35 55.11 -10.71 6.92
N PHE A 36 56.17 -11.22 6.33
CA PHE A 36 57.53 -10.84 6.72
C PHE A 36 57.79 -9.37 6.35
N THR A 37 58.53 -8.66 7.18
CA THR A 37 58.82 -7.22 7.00
C THR A 37 59.40 -6.89 5.61
N ALA A 38 60.16 -7.79 5.03
CA ALA A 38 60.73 -7.62 3.71
C ALA A 38 59.65 -7.66 2.58
N ASP A 39 58.52 -8.28 2.84
CA ASP A 39 57.42 -8.46 1.89
C ASP A 39 56.27 -7.47 2.11
N ASP A 40 56.35 -6.66 3.19
CA ASP A 40 55.28 -5.74 3.59
C ASP A 40 55.18 -4.55 2.63
N GLY A 41 53.98 -4.36 2.09
CA GLY A 41 53.54 -3.18 1.34
C GLY A 41 54.20 -2.92 -0.02
N THR A 42 55.36 -3.53 -0.29
CA THR A 42 56.08 -3.31 -1.54
C THR A 42 56.00 -4.49 -2.53
N VAL A 43 55.65 -5.67 -2.05
CA VAL A 43 55.72 -6.91 -2.85
C VAL A 43 54.37 -7.65 -2.85
N LEU A 44 53.56 -7.51 -1.83
CA LEU A 44 52.26 -8.14 -1.71
C LEU A 44 51.16 -7.11 -1.70
N ASN A 45 50.21 -7.26 -2.59
CA ASN A 45 48.96 -6.52 -2.60
C ASN A 45 47.80 -7.49 -2.35
N VAL A 46 46.90 -7.09 -1.45
CA VAL A 46 45.63 -7.78 -1.27
C VAL A 46 44.56 -7.00 -2.01
N ASN A 47 44.03 -7.62 -3.03
CA ASN A 47 42.92 -7.05 -3.79
C ASN A 47 41.63 -7.73 -3.33
N ALA A 48 40.78 -7.00 -2.63
CA ALA A 48 39.42 -7.43 -2.41
C ALA A 48 38.63 -7.20 -3.70
N ILE A 49 38.61 -8.20 -4.56
CA ILE A 49 38.13 -8.04 -5.94
C ILE A 49 36.59 -8.03 -5.98
N ASN A 50 35.97 -8.87 -5.17
CA ASN A 50 34.51 -8.99 -5.12
C ASN A 50 34.04 -9.25 -3.70
N ALA A 51 32.96 -8.59 -3.33
CA ALA A 51 32.23 -8.87 -2.11
C ALA A 51 30.76 -9.13 -2.44
N GLN A 52 30.17 -10.07 -1.74
CA GLN A 52 28.74 -10.36 -1.89
C GLN A 52 28.13 -10.73 -0.55
N TYR A 53 26.89 -10.37 -0.36
CA TYR A 53 26.10 -10.86 0.76
C TYR A 53 25.81 -12.35 0.57
N LYS A 54 25.64 -13.08 1.67
CA LYS A 54 25.35 -14.52 1.69
C LYS A 54 24.20 -14.91 0.75
N ASP A 55 23.18 -14.08 0.69
CA ASP A 55 22.06 -14.17 -0.24
C ASP A 55 21.48 -12.77 -0.49
N LYS A 56 20.51 -12.65 -1.39
CA LYS A 56 19.89 -11.37 -1.75
C LYS A 56 18.93 -10.79 -0.70
N ASN A 57 18.42 -11.62 0.22
CA ASN A 57 17.28 -11.26 1.07
C ASN A 57 17.68 -10.39 2.27
N VAL A 58 16.74 -9.61 2.76
CA VAL A 58 16.85 -8.93 4.06
C VAL A 58 16.88 -9.99 5.17
N ALA A 59 17.90 -9.96 6.02
CA ALA A 59 17.96 -10.83 7.17
C ALA A 59 17.09 -10.27 8.30
N ARG A 60 16.24 -11.13 8.89
CA ARG A 60 15.38 -10.77 10.01
C ARG A 60 15.49 -11.80 11.13
N ASP A 61 15.35 -11.32 12.36
CA ASP A 61 15.21 -12.20 13.53
C ASP A 61 13.77 -12.75 13.63
N ALA A 62 13.52 -13.58 14.63
CA ALA A 62 12.21 -14.17 14.88
C ALA A 62 11.11 -13.13 15.21
N ASN A 63 11.49 -11.92 15.60
CA ASN A 63 10.58 -10.82 15.89
C ASN A 63 10.36 -9.91 14.66
N GLY A 64 10.98 -10.23 13.52
CA GLY A 64 10.89 -9.46 12.30
C GLY A 64 11.84 -8.27 12.21
N ASN A 65 12.71 -8.05 13.20
CA ASN A 65 13.70 -6.97 13.16
C ASN A 65 14.77 -7.27 12.13
N VAL A 66 15.23 -6.24 11.42
CA VAL A 66 16.34 -6.36 10.49
C VAL A 66 17.64 -6.58 11.24
N VAL A 67 18.35 -7.63 10.87
CA VAL A 67 19.64 -8.00 11.48
C VAL A 67 20.73 -8.04 10.43
N ASP A 68 21.98 -8.04 10.89
CA ASP A 68 23.14 -8.18 10.02
C ASP A 68 23.26 -9.61 9.52
N LYS A 69 23.96 -9.78 8.39
CA LYS A 69 24.22 -11.05 7.74
C LYS A 69 25.64 -11.15 7.23
N ASP A 70 26.05 -12.36 6.92
CA ASP A 70 27.40 -12.62 6.39
C ASP A 70 27.59 -11.92 5.04
N VAL A 71 28.77 -11.33 4.88
CA VAL A 71 29.30 -10.85 3.61
C VAL A 71 30.58 -11.60 3.34
N TYR A 72 30.68 -12.13 2.15
CA TYR A 72 31.85 -12.86 1.71
C TYR A 72 32.71 -11.97 0.83
N TYR A 73 34.00 -11.87 1.18
CA TYR A 73 35.02 -11.14 0.43
C TYR A 73 35.89 -12.13 -0.30
N HIS A 74 35.91 -12.04 -1.60
CA HIS A 74 36.90 -12.78 -2.41
C HIS A 74 38.19 -11.98 -2.44
N VAL A 75 39.27 -12.57 -1.97
CA VAL A 75 40.59 -11.93 -1.88
C VAL A 75 41.63 -12.72 -2.67
N GLU A 76 42.59 -12.00 -3.23
CA GLU A 76 43.66 -12.55 -4.01
C GLU A 76 44.99 -11.89 -3.59
N LEU A 77 46.00 -12.66 -3.31
CA LEU A 77 47.33 -12.15 -3.11
C LEU A 77 48.01 -11.86 -4.47
N SER A 78 48.66 -10.75 -4.59
CA SER A 78 49.41 -10.33 -5.75
C SER A 78 50.82 -9.90 -5.37
N GLY A 79 51.69 -9.78 -6.33
CA GLY A 79 53.10 -9.44 -6.14
C GLY A 79 54.05 -10.60 -6.21
N ALA A 80 55.36 -10.31 -6.21
CA ALA A 80 56.41 -11.33 -6.45
C ALA A 80 56.51 -12.37 -5.33
N ALA A 81 56.14 -12.02 -4.10
CA ALA A 81 56.21 -12.93 -2.94
C ALA A 81 54.92 -13.72 -2.70
N LYS A 82 53.89 -13.58 -3.55
CA LYS A 82 52.56 -14.19 -3.34
C LYS A 82 52.63 -15.71 -3.12
N ASP A 83 53.51 -16.38 -3.80
CA ASP A 83 53.63 -17.85 -3.78
C ASP A 83 54.28 -18.37 -2.48
N ASN A 84 54.82 -17.48 -1.65
CA ASN A 84 55.36 -17.80 -0.32
C ASN A 84 54.26 -17.87 0.77
N TYR A 85 53.01 -17.54 0.44
CA TYR A 85 51.94 -17.40 1.40
C TYR A 85 50.68 -18.13 0.97
N THR A 86 49.97 -18.64 1.96
CA THR A 86 48.65 -19.22 1.80
C THR A 86 47.64 -18.41 2.62
N ILE A 87 46.51 -18.08 2.04
CA ILE A 87 45.42 -17.43 2.75
C ILE A 87 44.67 -18.49 3.56
N VAL A 88 44.65 -18.30 4.88
CA VAL A 88 43.79 -19.09 5.78
C VAL A 88 42.52 -18.29 6.00
N GLY A 89 41.44 -18.66 5.34
CA GLY A 89 40.18 -18.03 5.43
C GLY A 89 39.15 -18.87 6.14
N ALA A 90 38.07 -18.23 6.63
CA ALA A 90 36.93 -18.96 7.12
C ALA A 90 36.23 -19.68 5.95
N THR A 91 36.03 -20.97 6.09
CA THR A 91 35.29 -21.79 5.13
C THR A 91 33.79 -21.56 5.32
N GLY A 92 33.17 -20.87 4.39
CA GLY A 92 31.70 -20.83 4.28
C GLY A 92 31.19 -21.99 3.42
N ALA A 93 30.00 -22.50 3.71
CA ALA A 93 29.43 -23.70 3.09
C ALA A 93 29.22 -23.62 1.55
N ASN A 94 29.39 -22.45 0.94
CA ASN A 94 29.13 -22.22 -0.49
C ASN A 94 30.38 -21.85 -1.31
N TYR A 95 31.55 -21.83 -0.70
CA TYR A 95 32.79 -21.55 -1.41
C TYR A 95 33.77 -22.70 -1.19
N ALA A 96 34.20 -23.29 -2.29
CA ALA A 96 35.27 -24.31 -2.25
C ALA A 96 36.49 -23.73 -1.53
N SER A 97 37.13 -24.55 -0.73
CA SER A 97 38.44 -24.22 -0.17
C SER A 97 39.35 -23.82 -1.33
N LEU A 98 39.73 -22.56 -1.39
CA LEU A 98 40.62 -22.08 -2.44
C LEU A 98 42.01 -22.48 -2.04
N THR A 99 42.57 -23.34 -2.85
CA THR A 99 44.01 -23.64 -2.84
C THR A 99 44.70 -22.53 -3.60
N ASP A 100 45.84 -22.13 -3.16
CA ASP A 100 46.73 -21.12 -3.73
C ASP A 100 46.57 -19.72 -3.10
N ASN A 101 46.77 -18.68 -3.89
CA ASN A 101 46.87 -17.30 -3.45
C ASN A 101 45.52 -16.59 -3.36
N THR A 102 44.43 -17.33 -3.41
CA THR A 102 43.07 -16.79 -3.32
C THR A 102 42.31 -17.31 -2.09
N GLY A 103 41.39 -16.58 -1.57
CA GLY A 103 40.61 -16.98 -0.40
C GLY A 103 39.30 -16.24 -0.27
N THR A 104 38.44 -16.74 0.61
CA THR A 104 37.19 -16.09 0.98
C THR A 104 37.22 -15.75 2.45
N LEU A 105 37.07 -14.49 2.77
CA LEU A 105 36.91 -13.99 4.13
C LEU A 105 35.44 -13.65 4.39
N THR A 106 35.02 -13.85 5.63
CA THR A 106 33.65 -13.52 6.07
C THR A 106 33.65 -12.25 6.91
N GLY A 107 32.82 -11.30 6.55
CA GLY A 107 32.54 -10.11 7.31
C GLY A 107 31.03 -9.96 7.56
N THR A 108 30.62 -8.80 7.96
CA THR A 108 29.23 -8.50 8.32
C THR A 108 28.67 -7.36 7.47
N GLY A 109 27.43 -7.48 7.06
CA GLY A 109 26.73 -6.45 6.31
C GLY A 109 25.23 -6.48 6.56
N ARG A 110 24.54 -5.46 6.10
CA ARG A 110 23.10 -5.32 6.25
C ARG A 110 22.44 -4.97 4.93
N ILE A 111 21.35 -5.66 4.62
CA ILE A 111 20.43 -5.27 3.55
C ILE A 111 19.19 -4.69 4.22
N ASN A 112 18.94 -3.41 4.01
CA ASN A 112 17.73 -2.76 4.50
C ASN A 112 16.56 -3.06 3.57
N PRO A 113 15.33 -3.22 4.10
CA PRO A 113 14.16 -3.41 3.27
C PRO A 113 13.92 -2.21 2.35
N LYS A 114 13.40 -2.50 1.16
CA LYS A 114 12.99 -1.49 0.20
C LYS A 114 11.58 -1.03 0.51
N GLU A 115 11.37 0.30 0.52
CA GLU A 115 10.03 0.86 0.70
C GLU A 115 9.19 0.66 -0.56
N LEU A 116 7.94 0.18 -0.38
CA LEU A 116 6.93 0.05 -1.39
C LEU A 116 5.80 1.05 -1.15
N THR A 117 5.11 1.40 -2.22
CA THR A 117 3.79 2.02 -2.15
C THR A 117 2.74 1.06 -2.67
N ILE A 118 1.53 1.16 -2.15
CA ILE A 118 0.40 0.31 -2.54
C ILE A 118 -0.59 1.14 -3.34
N ASP A 119 -0.92 0.65 -4.53
CA ASP A 119 -2.07 1.14 -5.29
C ASP A 119 -3.27 0.25 -5.01
N PHE A 120 -4.41 0.90 -4.73
CA PHE A 120 -5.69 0.24 -4.51
C PHE A 120 -6.55 0.33 -5.75
N LYS A 121 -7.40 -0.68 -5.95
CA LYS A 121 -8.43 -0.64 -6.99
C LYS A 121 -9.42 0.49 -6.71
N PRO A 122 -10.10 1.02 -7.74
CA PRO A 122 -11.19 1.95 -7.54
C PRO A 122 -12.27 1.38 -6.61
N ALA A 123 -12.72 2.21 -5.65
CA ALA A 123 -13.80 1.88 -4.73
C ALA A 123 -15.05 2.66 -5.11
N GLU A 124 -16.17 1.96 -5.30
CA GLU A 124 -17.46 2.56 -5.63
C GLU A 124 -18.54 2.06 -4.69
N ARG A 125 -19.48 2.94 -4.33
CA ARG A 125 -20.64 2.53 -3.57
C ARG A 125 -21.86 3.40 -3.87
N ILE A 126 -23.04 2.93 -3.51
CA ILE A 126 -24.25 3.75 -3.46
C ILE A 126 -24.23 4.59 -2.18
N TYR A 127 -24.68 5.84 -2.27
CA TYR A 127 -24.81 6.73 -1.14
C TYR A 127 -25.64 6.11 0.01
N ASN A 128 -25.07 6.07 1.20
CA ASN A 128 -25.69 5.48 2.39
C ASN A 128 -25.53 6.34 3.64
N GLY A 129 -25.20 7.60 3.46
CA GLY A 129 -25.05 8.52 4.59
C GLY A 129 -23.72 8.40 5.35
N LYS A 130 -22.72 7.67 4.84
CA LYS A 130 -21.41 7.50 5.47
C LYS A 130 -20.30 7.78 4.46
N ASP A 131 -19.12 8.08 4.94
CA ASP A 131 -17.93 8.36 4.13
C ASP A 131 -16.93 7.19 4.04
N GLY A 132 -17.12 6.13 4.83
CA GLY A 132 -16.22 4.97 4.81
C GLY A 132 -16.32 4.15 3.52
N VAL A 133 -15.19 3.70 2.99
CA VAL A 133 -15.13 2.68 1.94
C VAL A 133 -15.56 1.34 2.54
N ASN A 134 -16.38 0.57 1.82
CA ASN A 134 -16.72 -0.77 2.29
C ASN A 134 -15.47 -1.66 2.33
N GLN A 135 -15.33 -2.47 3.36
CA GLN A 135 -14.17 -3.33 3.53
C GLN A 135 -13.92 -4.27 2.33
N ALA A 136 -14.97 -4.77 1.69
CA ALA A 136 -14.88 -5.62 0.52
C ALA A 136 -14.30 -4.91 -0.72
N ASP A 137 -14.39 -3.58 -0.76
CA ASP A 137 -13.89 -2.75 -1.87
C ASP A 137 -12.43 -2.33 -1.64
N ILE A 138 -11.86 -2.59 -0.46
CA ILE A 138 -10.45 -2.35 -0.17
C ILE A 138 -9.64 -3.50 -0.77
N GLN A 139 -9.19 -3.33 -2.01
CA GLN A 139 -8.45 -4.33 -2.76
C GLN A 139 -7.15 -3.73 -3.30
N VAL A 140 -6.04 -4.42 -3.08
CA VAL A 140 -4.76 -4.04 -3.68
C VAL A 140 -4.84 -4.26 -5.19
N GLU A 141 -4.45 -3.24 -5.94
CA GLU A 141 -4.26 -3.35 -7.39
C GLU A 141 -2.83 -3.80 -7.70
N LYS A 142 -1.85 -3.14 -7.08
CA LYS A 142 -0.44 -3.49 -7.23
C LYS A 142 0.42 -2.90 -6.11
N PHE A 143 1.59 -3.49 -5.93
CA PHE A 143 2.70 -2.91 -5.18
C PHE A 143 3.68 -2.25 -6.15
N ASN A 144 4.01 -0.99 -5.92
CA ASN A 144 5.02 -0.28 -6.70
C ASN A 144 6.38 -0.40 -6.02
N GLY A 145 7.40 -0.76 -6.80
CA GLY A 145 8.78 -0.87 -6.33
C GLY A 145 9.29 -2.28 -6.08
N LEU A 146 8.48 -3.32 -6.33
CA LEU A 146 8.94 -4.72 -6.28
C LEU A 146 10.16 -4.94 -7.19
N GLN A 147 11.04 -5.85 -6.81
CA GLN A 147 12.26 -6.20 -7.55
C GLN A 147 12.09 -7.51 -8.30
N GLY A 148 12.52 -7.50 -9.56
CA GLY A 148 12.57 -8.72 -10.37
C GLY A 148 11.24 -9.46 -10.45
N THR A 149 11.18 -10.68 -9.94
CA THR A 149 10.01 -11.56 -9.93
C THR A 149 9.33 -11.64 -8.57
N ASP A 150 9.73 -10.80 -7.61
CA ASP A 150 9.16 -10.82 -6.27
C ASP A 150 7.66 -10.50 -6.32
N SER A 151 6.88 -11.16 -5.47
CA SER A 151 5.43 -11.00 -5.41
C SER A 151 4.94 -10.94 -3.97
N ILE A 152 3.93 -10.09 -3.73
CA ILE A 152 3.29 -9.91 -2.43
C ILE A 152 1.79 -9.86 -2.64
N THR A 153 1.05 -10.58 -1.79
CA THR A 153 -0.41 -10.55 -1.77
C THR A 153 -0.87 -10.45 -0.32
N LEU A 154 -1.47 -9.32 0.06
CA LEU A 154 -2.03 -9.18 1.40
C LEU A 154 -3.23 -10.11 1.57
N ASP A 155 -3.29 -10.80 2.70
CA ASP A 155 -4.43 -11.61 3.06
C ASP A 155 -5.59 -10.76 3.63
N SER A 156 -6.74 -11.38 3.82
CA SER A 156 -7.95 -10.71 4.34
C SER A 156 -7.75 -10.13 5.75
N THR A 157 -6.89 -10.74 6.55
CA THR A 157 -6.58 -10.26 7.91
C THR A 157 -5.83 -8.92 7.85
N ALA A 158 -4.83 -8.82 6.99
CA ALA A 158 -4.09 -7.58 6.79
C ALA A 158 -4.99 -6.50 6.14
N LEU A 159 -5.72 -6.86 5.06
CA LEU A 159 -6.65 -5.93 4.42
C LEU A 159 -7.71 -5.41 5.40
N GLY A 160 -8.18 -6.24 6.34
CA GLY A 160 -9.15 -5.86 7.36
C GLY A 160 -8.69 -4.76 8.32
N LYS A 161 -7.39 -4.47 8.39
CA LYS A 161 -6.84 -3.37 9.19
C LYS A 161 -6.84 -2.03 8.48
N ILE A 162 -6.93 -2.04 7.15
CA ILE A 162 -6.90 -0.81 6.35
C ILE A 162 -8.28 -0.15 6.43
N LYS A 163 -8.29 1.14 6.71
CA LYS A 163 -9.49 1.97 6.70
C LYS A 163 -9.48 2.86 5.46
N GLY A 164 -10.51 2.78 4.64
CA GLY A 164 -10.73 3.69 3.51
C GLY A 164 -11.78 4.74 3.85
N THR A 165 -11.55 5.98 3.43
CA THR A 165 -12.48 7.11 3.66
C THR A 165 -12.58 7.95 2.39
N TYR A 166 -13.81 8.26 1.96
CA TYR A 166 -14.08 9.22 0.87
C TYR A 166 -13.99 10.65 1.38
N GLY A 167 -13.46 11.56 0.57
CA GLY A 167 -13.36 12.98 0.86
C GLY A 167 -13.95 13.85 -0.26
N THR A 168 -14.01 15.15 -0.02
CA THR A 168 -14.64 16.13 -0.93
C THR A 168 -13.66 17.01 -1.69
N GLY A 169 -12.37 16.78 -1.55
CA GLY A 169 -11.38 17.71 -2.12
C GLY A 169 -10.12 17.03 -2.63
N GLY A 170 -9.19 17.86 -3.03
CA GLY A 170 -7.93 17.43 -3.60
C GLY A 170 -6.79 17.25 -2.59
N SER A 171 -7.07 17.34 -1.28
CA SER A 171 -6.06 17.25 -0.24
C SER A 171 -6.44 16.29 0.89
N VAL A 172 -5.45 15.85 1.65
CA VAL A 172 -5.66 15.00 2.84
C VAL A 172 -6.45 15.73 3.93
N ALA A 173 -6.42 17.07 3.94
CA ALA A 173 -7.15 17.88 4.91
C ALA A 173 -8.68 17.88 4.70
N ASP A 174 -9.13 17.44 3.53
CA ASP A 174 -10.56 17.42 3.19
C ASP A 174 -11.30 16.21 3.79
N PHE A 175 -10.57 15.30 4.44
CA PHE A 175 -11.17 14.15 5.09
C PHE A 175 -11.70 14.49 6.48
N ASN A 176 -12.95 14.08 6.71
CA ASN A 176 -13.58 14.24 8.01
C ASN A 176 -13.15 13.12 8.96
N PRO A 177 -12.47 13.42 10.08
CA PRO A 177 -12.05 12.39 11.03
C PRO A 177 -13.20 11.67 11.72
N ASP A 178 -14.39 12.29 11.75
CA ASP A 178 -15.55 11.77 12.49
C ASP A 178 -16.43 10.83 11.64
N GLY A 179 -16.09 10.63 10.37
CA GLY A 179 -16.86 9.76 9.46
C GLY A 179 -18.28 10.25 9.18
N ASN A 180 -18.53 11.55 9.27
CA ASN A 180 -19.86 12.14 9.20
C ASN A 180 -20.15 12.70 7.79
N VAL A 181 -21.18 12.19 7.16
CA VAL A 181 -21.55 12.42 5.75
C VAL A 181 -21.96 13.84 5.42
N ASN A 182 -22.42 14.59 6.41
CA ASN A 182 -22.89 15.98 6.20
C ASN A 182 -21.82 16.91 5.59
N ARG A 183 -20.62 16.41 5.37
CA ARG A 183 -19.50 17.13 4.78
C ARG A 183 -18.97 16.54 3.47
N ILE A 184 -19.47 15.38 3.06
CA ILE A 184 -19.21 14.90 1.71
C ILE A 184 -20.16 15.69 0.83
N GLY A 185 -19.68 16.78 0.22
CA GLY A 185 -20.42 17.49 -0.81
C GLY A 185 -21.06 16.47 -1.74
N ASP A 186 -21.93 16.82 -2.60
CA ASP A 186 -22.75 15.97 -3.46
C ASP A 186 -22.33 14.49 -3.54
N ALA A 187 -23.26 13.58 -3.27
CA ALA A 187 -23.02 12.15 -3.31
C ALA A 187 -22.54 11.65 -4.70
N VAL A 188 -22.76 12.45 -5.74
CA VAL A 188 -22.51 12.06 -7.14
C VAL A 188 -21.11 12.49 -7.58
N GLY A 189 -20.43 11.59 -8.28
CA GLY A 189 -19.17 11.89 -8.95
C GLY A 189 -17.95 11.22 -8.33
N ALA A 190 -16.78 11.58 -8.87
CA ALA A 190 -15.51 11.17 -8.34
C ALA A 190 -15.27 11.78 -6.94
N LYS A 191 -14.62 11.03 -6.08
CA LYS A 191 -14.24 11.43 -4.73
C LYS A 191 -12.76 11.20 -4.52
N SER A 192 -12.12 12.04 -3.72
CA SER A 192 -10.83 11.70 -3.15
C SER A 192 -11.01 10.52 -2.19
N VAL A 193 -9.98 9.67 -2.07
CA VAL A 193 -9.99 8.53 -1.15
C VAL A 193 -8.68 8.48 -0.39
N LYS A 194 -8.77 8.28 0.91
CA LYS A 194 -7.62 8.03 1.78
C LYS A 194 -7.72 6.62 2.35
N TYR A 195 -6.61 5.87 2.25
CA TYR A 195 -6.44 4.59 2.91
C TYR A 195 -5.43 4.75 4.04
N GLU A 196 -5.87 4.51 5.28
CA GLU A 196 -5.10 4.64 6.51
C GLU A 196 -4.75 3.28 7.09
N HIS A 197 -3.74 3.23 7.99
CA HIS A 197 -3.21 2.02 8.61
C HIS A 197 -2.58 1.04 7.63
N VAL A 198 -2.13 1.51 6.49
CA VAL A 198 -1.53 0.67 5.44
C VAL A 198 -0.21 0.07 5.92
N ALA A 199 0.61 0.87 6.62
CA ALA A 199 1.86 0.41 7.22
C ALA A 199 1.63 -0.69 8.29
N ASP A 200 0.64 -0.49 9.17
CA ASP A 200 0.29 -1.46 10.23
C ASP A 200 -0.23 -2.77 9.63
N ALA A 201 -1.04 -2.68 8.59
CA ALA A 201 -1.55 -3.84 7.86
C ALA A 201 -0.40 -4.65 7.22
N TYR A 202 0.57 -3.95 6.62
CA TYR A 202 1.75 -4.60 6.05
C TYR A 202 2.64 -5.22 7.13
N ALA A 203 2.87 -4.54 8.24
CA ALA A 203 3.66 -5.04 9.35
C ALA A 203 3.04 -6.32 9.97
N ASP A 204 1.73 -6.34 10.11
CA ASP A 204 1.00 -7.52 10.58
C ASP A 204 1.09 -8.69 9.58
N TYR A 205 0.96 -8.43 8.29
CA TYR A 205 1.17 -9.42 7.26
C TYR A 205 2.59 -9.97 7.30
N LEU A 206 3.59 -9.09 7.37
CA LEU A 206 5.01 -9.44 7.44
C LEU A 206 5.32 -10.34 8.62
N ALA A 207 4.78 -10.05 9.82
CA ALA A 207 5.01 -10.85 11.02
C ALA A 207 4.61 -12.33 10.85
N ARG A 208 3.67 -12.61 9.95
CA ARG A 208 3.21 -13.97 9.61
C ARG A 208 3.89 -14.56 8.37
N ASN A 209 4.68 -13.76 7.64
CA ASN A 209 5.21 -14.11 6.31
C ASN A 209 6.70 -13.80 6.17
N LEU A 210 7.50 -13.98 7.24
CA LEU A 210 8.94 -13.64 7.27
C LEU A 210 9.79 -14.46 6.27
N ASN A 211 9.29 -15.58 5.78
CA ASN A 211 9.99 -16.46 4.84
C ASN A 211 9.55 -16.26 3.38
N THR A 212 8.89 -15.15 3.08
CA THR A 212 8.42 -14.81 1.74
C THR A 212 9.14 -13.55 1.21
N ASP A 213 8.89 -13.18 -0.04
CA ASP A 213 9.43 -11.95 -0.63
C ASP A 213 9.07 -10.70 0.18
N ALA A 214 7.94 -10.71 0.91
CA ALA A 214 7.53 -9.61 1.77
C ALA A 214 8.60 -9.22 2.81
N ALA A 215 9.44 -10.15 3.24
CA ALA A 215 10.51 -9.87 4.19
C ALA A 215 11.55 -8.85 3.67
N ASN A 216 11.63 -8.69 2.36
CA ASN A 216 12.57 -7.79 1.69
C ASN A 216 12.08 -6.34 1.60
N TYR A 217 10.85 -6.07 2.05
CA TYR A 217 10.18 -4.80 1.84
C TYR A 217 9.59 -4.22 3.12
N THR A 218 9.23 -2.95 3.01
CA THR A 218 8.45 -2.22 4.02
C THR A 218 7.45 -1.31 3.32
N VAL A 219 6.38 -0.98 4.01
CA VAL A 219 5.41 0.03 3.60
C VAL A 219 5.29 1.02 4.74
N ALA A 220 5.60 2.28 4.49
CA ALA A 220 5.70 3.29 5.56
C ALA A 220 4.59 4.34 5.50
N LYS A 221 3.82 4.40 4.42
CA LYS A 221 2.87 5.49 4.18
C LYS A 221 1.47 5.00 3.89
N ASP A 222 0.50 5.79 4.33
CA ASP A 222 -0.88 5.72 3.88
C ASP A 222 -0.99 6.13 2.41
N THR A 223 -2.04 5.68 1.75
CA THR A 223 -2.30 6.00 0.35
C THR A 223 -3.41 7.03 0.23
N PHE A 224 -3.19 8.03 -0.58
CA PHE A 224 -4.15 9.09 -0.87
C PHE A 224 -4.34 9.25 -2.37
N TYR A 225 -5.58 9.36 -2.81
CA TYR A 225 -5.97 9.65 -4.18
C TYR A 225 -6.83 10.92 -4.23
N LYS A 226 -6.54 11.79 -5.19
CA LYS A 226 -7.36 12.95 -5.51
C LYS A 226 -8.61 12.51 -6.28
N GLU A 227 -9.60 13.39 -6.36
CA GLU A 227 -10.78 13.16 -7.21
C GLU A 227 -10.41 12.89 -8.68
N SER A 228 -9.40 13.61 -9.19
CA SER A 228 -8.88 13.43 -10.55
C SER A 228 -8.29 12.07 -10.85
N ASP A 229 -7.91 11.31 -9.81
CA ASP A 229 -7.33 9.98 -9.96
C ASP A 229 -8.41 8.90 -10.23
N ASN A 230 -9.70 9.26 -10.08
CA ASN A 230 -10.86 8.40 -10.29
C ASN A 230 -10.81 7.07 -9.52
N LYS A 231 -10.25 7.12 -8.30
CA LYS A 231 -10.13 5.95 -7.41
C LYS A 231 -11.27 5.82 -6.40
N GLY A 232 -12.11 6.84 -6.26
CA GLY A 232 -13.28 6.82 -5.39
C GLY A 232 -14.51 7.34 -6.10
N LYS A 233 -15.69 6.72 -5.83
CA LYS A 233 -16.96 7.18 -6.37
C LYS A 233 -18.10 6.82 -5.45
N ILE A 234 -18.99 7.79 -5.21
CA ILE A 234 -20.26 7.58 -4.55
C ILE A 234 -21.37 7.81 -5.58
N ASN A 235 -22.16 6.79 -5.84
CA ASN A 235 -23.28 6.83 -6.76
C ASN A 235 -24.56 7.26 -6.01
N PRO A 236 -25.50 7.98 -6.66
CA PRO A 236 -26.73 8.37 -6.02
C PRO A 236 -27.63 7.17 -5.70
N VAL A 237 -28.45 7.32 -4.67
CA VAL A 237 -29.59 6.41 -4.45
C VAL A 237 -30.62 6.68 -5.53
N VAL A 238 -31.07 5.63 -6.17
CA VAL A 238 -32.19 5.71 -7.11
C VAL A 238 -33.51 5.63 -6.31
N LEU A 239 -34.27 6.70 -6.31
CA LEU A 239 -35.61 6.68 -5.72
C LEU A 239 -36.55 5.97 -6.70
N SER A 240 -37.18 4.91 -6.24
CA SER A 240 -38.16 4.13 -6.99
C SER A 240 -39.57 4.37 -6.50
N ASP A 241 -40.56 3.96 -7.27
CA ASP A 241 -41.99 4.01 -6.85
C ASP A 241 -42.47 5.38 -6.37
N ILE A 242 -42.01 6.49 -6.96
CA ILE A 242 -42.52 7.80 -6.67
C ILE A 242 -44.01 7.87 -7.11
N LYS A 243 -44.90 8.14 -6.17
CA LYS A 243 -46.34 8.21 -6.41
C LYS A 243 -46.88 9.55 -5.99
N ALA A 244 -47.87 10.01 -6.75
CA ALA A 244 -48.68 11.13 -6.32
C ALA A 244 -49.69 10.64 -5.26
N LYS A 245 -49.69 11.32 -4.12
CA LYS A 245 -50.72 11.13 -3.08
C LYS A 245 -51.52 12.43 -2.97
N TRP A 246 -52.81 12.31 -3.18
CA TRP A 246 -53.71 13.43 -3.09
C TRP A 246 -54.19 13.58 -1.65
N GLN A 247 -54.30 14.82 -1.18
CA GLN A 247 -55.09 15.14 0.01
C GLN A 247 -56.55 15.26 -0.42
N GLY A 248 -57.46 14.89 0.42
CA GLY A 248 -58.90 15.12 0.17
C GLY A 248 -59.18 16.60 -0.12
N VAL A 249 -59.88 16.85 -1.19
CA VAL A 249 -60.22 18.20 -1.61
C VAL A 249 -61.73 18.30 -1.62
N ASP A 250 -62.26 19.24 -0.85
CA ASP A 250 -63.67 19.57 -0.83
C ASP A 250 -63.89 20.78 -1.74
N LYS A 251 -64.98 20.79 -2.49
CA LYS A 251 -65.43 21.98 -3.19
C LYS A 251 -66.90 22.21 -3.04
N VAL A 252 -67.27 23.47 -3.17
CA VAL A 252 -68.68 23.84 -3.28
C VAL A 252 -69.19 23.40 -4.65
N TYR A 253 -70.41 22.85 -4.72
CA TYR A 253 -71.01 22.42 -5.96
C TYR A 253 -71.06 23.55 -6.99
N ASP A 254 -70.49 23.32 -8.14
CA ASP A 254 -70.39 24.24 -9.27
C ASP A 254 -70.77 23.60 -10.60
N ALA A 255 -71.54 22.51 -10.53
CA ALA A 255 -72.00 21.73 -11.67
C ALA A 255 -70.89 21.12 -12.53
N THR A 256 -69.67 21.02 -12.02
CA THR A 256 -68.57 20.32 -12.70
C THR A 256 -67.97 19.25 -11.82
N ALA A 257 -67.29 18.24 -12.43
CA ALA A 257 -66.49 17.24 -11.73
C ALA A 257 -65.05 17.65 -11.52
N ASN A 258 -64.64 18.80 -12.01
CA ASN A 258 -63.21 19.19 -11.97
C ASN A 258 -62.76 19.56 -10.55
N VAL A 259 -61.58 19.09 -10.19
CA VAL A 259 -60.87 19.52 -8.97
C VAL A 259 -60.24 20.90 -9.24
N LEU A 260 -60.47 21.86 -8.36
CA LEU A 260 -59.85 23.18 -8.46
C LEU A 260 -58.45 23.16 -7.85
N ASN A 261 -57.48 23.72 -8.58
CA ASN A 261 -56.07 23.83 -8.15
C ASN A 261 -55.48 22.51 -7.65
N PRO A 262 -55.55 21.41 -8.43
CA PRO A 262 -55.15 20.09 -7.97
C PRO A 262 -53.68 20.03 -7.60
N GLU A 263 -52.81 20.88 -8.15
CA GLU A 263 -51.40 21.00 -7.82
C GLU A 263 -51.14 21.33 -6.35
N ASN A 264 -52.05 22.07 -5.70
CA ASN A 264 -51.90 22.45 -4.30
C ASN A 264 -52.23 21.32 -3.33
N THR A 265 -52.82 20.26 -3.82
CA THR A 265 -53.28 19.11 -3.02
C THR A 265 -52.51 17.85 -3.27
N MET A 266 -51.65 17.85 -4.30
CA MET A 266 -50.80 16.72 -4.63
C MET A 266 -49.55 16.70 -3.79
N LYS A 267 -49.22 15.56 -3.23
CA LYS A 267 -47.92 15.28 -2.62
C LYS A 267 -47.27 14.13 -3.35
N LEU A 268 -46.02 14.33 -3.70
CA LEU A 268 -45.18 13.22 -4.19
C LEU A 268 -44.65 12.44 -2.98
N VAL A 269 -44.78 11.15 -3.05
CA VAL A 269 -44.26 10.23 -2.04
C VAL A 269 -43.48 9.10 -2.71
N THR A 270 -42.47 8.61 -2.03
CA THR A 270 -41.73 7.43 -2.46
C THR A 270 -41.83 6.35 -1.39
N LYS A 271 -41.69 5.10 -1.77
CA LYS A 271 -41.53 3.98 -0.84
C LYS A 271 -40.13 3.93 -0.23
N ASP A 272 -39.16 4.57 -0.90
CA ASP A 272 -37.79 4.56 -0.45
C ASP A 272 -37.63 5.42 0.80
N THR A 273 -36.92 4.91 1.79
CA THR A 273 -36.62 5.63 3.01
C THR A 273 -35.46 6.58 2.77
N LEU A 274 -35.69 7.87 2.90
CA LEU A 274 -34.63 8.86 2.92
C LEU A 274 -33.78 8.69 4.18
N LEU A 275 -32.48 8.92 4.07
CA LEU A 275 -31.59 8.92 5.23
C LEU A 275 -31.93 10.11 6.14
N THR A 276 -31.85 9.89 7.44
CA THR A 276 -32.08 10.96 8.43
C THR A 276 -31.15 12.13 8.17
N GLY A 277 -31.69 13.33 8.10
CA GLY A 277 -30.94 14.55 7.81
C GLY A 277 -30.81 14.88 6.33
N ASN A 278 -31.34 14.04 5.44
CA ASN A 278 -31.49 14.39 4.02
C ASN A 278 -32.90 14.87 3.75
N GLU A 279 -33.01 16.13 3.41
CA GLU A 279 -34.26 16.72 2.95
C GLU A 279 -34.22 16.73 1.41
N ILE A 280 -35.21 16.09 0.79
CA ILE A 280 -35.41 16.10 -0.64
C ILE A 280 -36.78 16.66 -0.93
N GLU A 281 -36.83 17.78 -1.61
CA GLU A 281 -38.05 18.32 -2.14
C GLU A 281 -38.38 17.62 -3.46
N LEU A 282 -39.53 16.94 -3.48
CA LEU A 282 -40.10 16.37 -4.70
C LEU A 282 -41.07 17.37 -5.29
N THR A 283 -40.69 17.97 -6.42
CA THR A 283 -41.54 18.95 -7.11
C THR A 283 -42.21 18.32 -8.33
N TYR A 284 -43.46 18.73 -8.57
CA TYR A 284 -44.16 18.37 -9.78
C TYR A 284 -44.07 19.53 -10.79
N THR A 285 -43.59 19.23 -11.98
CA THR A 285 -43.34 20.25 -13.02
C THR A 285 -44.39 20.24 -14.14
N GLY A 286 -45.34 19.28 -14.11
CA GLY A 286 -46.42 19.17 -15.09
C GLY A 286 -47.68 19.92 -14.65
N ALA A 287 -48.63 20.04 -15.56
CA ALA A 287 -49.97 20.50 -15.22
C ALA A 287 -50.74 19.37 -14.53
N ALA A 288 -51.17 19.58 -13.29
CA ALA A 288 -52.03 18.64 -12.58
C ALA A 288 -53.48 18.85 -13.02
N SER A 289 -54.18 17.76 -13.21
CA SER A 289 -55.63 17.77 -13.40
C SER A 289 -56.29 16.71 -12.53
N GLY A 290 -57.48 16.96 -12.05
CA GLY A 290 -58.21 16.01 -11.25
C GLY A 290 -59.71 16.15 -11.52
N VAL A 291 -60.41 15.05 -11.39
CA VAL A 291 -61.88 15.03 -11.46
C VAL A 291 -62.46 14.24 -10.28
N TYR A 292 -63.56 14.67 -9.75
CA TYR A 292 -64.31 13.90 -8.80
C TYR A 292 -64.99 12.72 -9.51
N VAL A 293 -64.93 11.59 -8.93
CA VAL A 293 -65.56 10.37 -9.48
C VAL A 293 -66.47 9.76 -8.40
N ASP A 294 -67.48 9.06 -8.83
CA ASP A 294 -68.33 8.27 -7.97
C ASP A 294 -67.63 7.00 -7.46
N SER A 295 -68.31 6.18 -6.69
CA SER A 295 -67.78 4.92 -6.16
C SER A 295 -67.36 3.91 -7.21
N ASN A 296 -67.81 4.08 -8.46
CA ASN A 296 -67.45 3.25 -9.61
C ASN A 296 -66.32 3.86 -10.47
N GLY A 297 -65.77 5.01 -10.09
CA GLY A 297 -64.74 5.69 -10.83
C GLY A 297 -65.24 6.53 -12.02
N VAL A 298 -66.52 6.85 -12.08
CA VAL A 298 -67.13 7.66 -13.16
C VAL A 298 -67.23 9.13 -12.70
N ALA A 299 -66.72 10.06 -13.56
CA ALA A 299 -66.73 11.51 -13.33
C ALA A 299 -68.12 12.11 -13.62
#